data_97bfe8cb617a8dfe90daf9899ea7648c
#
_entry.id   97bfe8cb617a8dfe90daf9899ea7648c
#
_cell.length_a   1.000
_cell.length_b   1.000
_cell.length_c   1.000
_cell.angle_alpha   90.00
_cell.angle_beta   90.00
_cell.angle_gamma   90.00
#
_symmetry.space_group_name_H-M   'P 1'
#
loop_
_entity.id
_entity.type
_entity.pdbx_description
1 polymer ?
#
loop_
_entity_poly.entity_id
_entity_poly.type
_entity_poly.pdbx_seq_one_letter_code
_entity_poly.pdbx_strand_id
1 'polypeptide(L)'
;WVTGYPWSEIKTPEHTRFREAYEKRWKDYPRQGSVVGYTAVHAVANALRKAKSTDTEKLVEALKGLEMQSPFGPILWRPIDHQSTMGAYVGQLSKKDGKGVMVNWRYADGAKVQPAEQEIRKLRKD
;
A
#
# COMPACT_ATOMS: atom_id res chain seq x y z
N TRP A 1 -3.94 -5.03 20.67
CA TRP A 1 -4.14 -4.97 19.23
C TRP A 1 -3.46 -3.73 18.67
N VAL A 2 -2.81 -3.89 17.52
CA VAL A 2 -2.10 -2.81 16.83
C VAL A 2 -2.33 -2.91 15.32
N THR A 3 -2.16 -1.81 14.61
CA THR A 3 -1.87 -1.86 13.18
C THR A 3 -0.40 -2.21 12.99
N GLY A 4 -0.08 -3.06 12.01
CA GLY A 4 1.30 -3.50 11.82
C GLY A 4 1.49 -4.18 10.48
N TYR A 5 2.58 -4.94 10.38
CA TYR A 5 3.00 -5.58 9.16
C TYR A 5 3.48 -7.02 9.43
N PRO A 6 2.67 -8.04 9.11
CA PRO A 6 3.04 -9.45 9.28
C PRO A 6 4.00 -9.91 8.17
N TRP A 7 5.18 -9.29 8.10
CA TRP A 7 6.15 -9.42 7.02
C TRP A 7 6.57 -10.86 6.71
N SER A 8 6.57 -11.74 7.70
CA SER A 8 6.95 -13.15 7.55
C SER A 8 5.79 -14.05 7.09
N GLU A 9 4.55 -13.57 7.20
CA GLU A 9 3.36 -14.41 7.04
C GLU A 9 2.60 -14.16 5.73
N ILE A 10 2.81 -13.03 5.07
CA ILE A 10 2.17 -12.72 3.79
C ILE A 10 2.83 -13.58 2.71
N LYS A 11 2.02 -14.41 2.02
CA LYS A 11 2.48 -15.41 1.05
C LYS A 11 2.12 -15.08 -0.41
N THR A 12 1.64 -13.87 -0.69
CA THR A 12 1.37 -13.48 -2.07
C THR A 12 2.66 -13.42 -2.90
N PRO A 13 2.63 -13.72 -4.20
CA PRO A 13 3.81 -13.65 -5.06
C PRO A 13 4.46 -12.27 -5.06
N GLU A 14 3.66 -11.20 -5.07
CA GLU A 14 4.11 -9.80 -5.05
C GLU A 14 4.85 -9.48 -3.76
N HIS A 15 4.29 -9.89 -2.61
CA HIS A 15 4.92 -9.67 -1.33
C HIS A 15 6.21 -10.48 -1.19
N THR A 16 6.21 -11.74 -1.60
CA THR A 16 7.40 -12.60 -1.55
C THR A 16 8.53 -11.99 -2.35
N ARG A 17 8.27 -11.56 -3.58
CA ARG A 17 9.25 -10.88 -4.45
C ARG A 17 9.81 -9.62 -3.82
N PHE A 18 8.94 -8.77 -3.27
CA PHE A 18 9.34 -7.55 -2.57
C PHE A 18 10.24 -7.87 -1.37
N ARG A 19 9.81 -8.81 -0.50
CA ARG A 19 10.54 -9.20 0.70
C ARG A 19 11.93 -9.76 0.37
N GLU A 20 12.02 -10.70 -0.56
CA GLU A 20 13.28 -11.32 -0.95
C GLU A 20 14.26 -10.30 -1.56
N ALA A 21 13.78 -9.40 -2.40
CA ALA A 21 14.58 -8.32 -2.96
C ALA A 21 15.10 -7.37 -1.85
N TYR A 22 14.24 -7.03 -0.89
CA TYR A 22 14.60 -6.19 0.25
C TYR A 22 15.66 -6.86 1.13
N GLU A 23 15.43 -8.11 1.54
CA GLU A 23 16.36 -8.89 2.38
C GLU A 23 17.72 -9.10 1.70
N LYS A 24 17.71 -9.38 0.39
CA LYS A 24 18.94 -9.49 -0.41
C LYS A 24 19.76 -8.19 -0.40
N ARG A 25 19.09 -7.05 -0.52
CA ARG A 25 19.73 -5.73 -0.61
C ARG A 25 20.24 -5.23 0.75
N TRP A 26 19.39 -5.33 1.77
CA TRP A 26 19.61 -4.65 3.04
C TRP A 26 20.07 -5.57 4.17
N LYS A 27 20.08 -6.91 3.94
CA LYS A 27 20.42 -7.94 4.93
C LYS A 27 19.56 -7.85 6.21
N ASP A 28 18.36 -7.34 6.08
CA ASP A 28 17.36 -7.15 7.13
C ASP A 28 15.95 -7.31 6.57
N TYR A 29 14.95 -7.56 7.43
CA TYR A 29 13.57 -7.70 7.00
C TYR A 29 12.89 -6.35 6.78
N PRO A 30 11.93 -6.26 5.83
CA PRO A 30 11.21 -5.01 5.57
C PRO A 30 10.26 -4.67 6.72
N ARG A 31 10.04 -3.37 6.92
CA ARG A 31 9.08 -2.81 7.87
C ARG A 31 7.91 -2.16 7.13
N GLN A 32 6.90 -1.74 7.86
CA GLN A 32 5.72 -1.08 7.27
C GLN A 32 6.11 0.06 6.33
N GLY A 33 7.00 0.95 6.75
CA GLY A 33 7.47 2.06 5.91
C GLY A 33 8.16 1.61 4.63
N SER A 34 8.82 0.46 4.64
CA SER A 34 9.48 -0.10 3.44
C SER A 34 8.45 -0.46 2.36
N VAL A 35 7.36 -1.11 2.75
CA VAL A 35 6.26 -1.48 1.84
C VAL A 35 5.52 -0.24 1.33
N VAL A 36 5.25 0.72 2.20
CA VAL A 36 4.56 1.96 1.81
C VAL A 36 5.41 2.76 0.82
N GLY A 37 6.69 2.95 1.10
CA GLY A 37 7.62 3.64 0.20
C GLY A 37 7.78 2.95 -1.15
N TYR A 38 7.94 1.62 -1.15
CA TYR A 38 7.96 0.83 -2.38
C TYR A 38 6.70 1.05 -3.22
N THR A 39 5.53 0.95 -2.60
CA THR A 39 4.24 1.14 -3.28
C THR A 39 4.10 2.55 -3.85
N ALA A 40 4.48 3.57 -3.08
CA ALA A 40 4.42 4.97 -3.53
C ALA A 40 5.30 5.23 -4.76
N VAL A 41 6.54 4.75 -4.74
CA VAL A 41 7.46 4.90 -5.90
C VAL A 41 6.93 4.18 -7.13
N HIS A 42 6.38 2.98 -6.96
CA HIS A 42 5.76 2.24 -8.07
C HIS A 42 4.51 2.93 -8.62
N ALA A 43 3.71 3.59 -7.76
CA ALA A 43 2.58 4.38 -8.21
C ALA A 43 3.03 5.55 -9.11
N VAL A 44 4.04 6.30 -8.68
CA VAL A 44 4.63 7.38 -9.49
C VAL A 44 5.15 6.84 -10.83
N ALA A 45 5.88 5.72 -10.81
CA ALA A 45 6.40 5.11 -12.03
C ALA A 45 5.27 4.67 -13.00
N ASN A 46 4.16 4.14 -12.48
CA ASN A 46 3.00 3.77 -13.28
C ASN A 46 2.25 5.01 -13.80
N ALA A 47 2.13 6.07 -12.99
CA ALA A 47 1.56 7.33 -13.44
C ALA A 47 2.38 7.95 -14.58
N LEU A 48 3.71 7.97 -14.48
CA LEU A 48 4.60 8.43 -15.55
C LEU A 48 4.42 7.64 -16.85
N ARG A 49 4.33 6.32 -16.75
CA ARG A 49 4.09 5.46 -17.93
C ARG A 49 2.72 5.73 -18.57
N LYS A 50 1.69 5.92 -17.75
CA LYS A 50 0.31 6.21 -18.21
C LYS A 50 0.20 7.60 -18.81
N ALA A 51 0.77 8.62 -18.16
CA ALA A 51 0.77 10.00 -18.62
C ALA A 51 1.66 10.26 -19.82
N LYS A 52 2.72 9.47 -20.01
CA LYS A 52 3.82 9.71 -20.96
C LYS A 52 4.40 11.13 -20.85
N SER A 53 4.44 11.67 -19.63
CA SER A 53 4.81 13.05 -19.35
C SER A 53 5.34 13.17 -17.94
N THR A 54 6.17 14.18 -17.68
CA THR A 54 6.61 14.62 -16.35
C THR A 54 5.84 15.86 -15.86
N ASP A 55 4.88 16.33 -16.65
CA ASP A 55 4.01 17.45 -16.27
C ASP A 55 3.13 17.06 -15.07
N THR A 56 3.07 17.94 -14.07
CA THR A 56 2.39 17.66 -12.79
C THR A 56 0.90 17.39 -12.99
N GLU A 57 0.20 18.20 -13.77
CA GLU A 57 -1.24 18.06 -13.97
C GLU A 57 -1.58 16.75 -14.70
N LYS A 58 -0.76 16.38 -15.69
CA LYS A 58 -0.89 15.09 -16.38
C LYS A 58 -0.63 13.91 -15.46
N LEU A 59 0.30 14.04 -14.52
CA LEU A 59 0.56 12.98 -13.52
C LEU A 59 -0.60 12.86 -12.53
N VAL A 60 -1.14 13.98 -12.05
CA VAL A 60 -2.33 14.00 -11.18
C VAL A 60 -3.50 13.33 -11.87
N GLU A 61 -3.76 13.67 -13.15
CA GLU A 61 -4.82 13.04 -13.92
C GLU A 61 -4.57 11.53 -14.15
N ALA A 62 -3.32 11.14 -14.40
CA ALA A 62 -2.95 9.74 -14.59
C ALA A 62 -3.13 8.90 -13.32
N LEU A 63 -2.99 9.51 -12.13
CA LEU A 63 -3.23 8.84 -10.85
C LEU A 63 -4.71 8.58 -10.58
N LYS A 64 -5.63 9.37 -11.15
CA LYS A 64 -7.06 9.13 -11.00
C LYS A 64 -7.44 7.77 -11.58
N GLY A 65 -7.97 6.91 -10.73
CA GLY A 65 -8.34 5.55 -11.12
C GLY A 65 -7.15 4.66 -11.52
N LEU A 66 -5.94 4.97 -11.06
CA LEU A 66 -4.78 4.11 -11.30
C LEU A 66 -4.90 2.85 -10.47
N GLU A 67 -4.97 1.71 -11.16
CA GLU A 67 -4.90 0.39 -10.55
C GLU A 67 -3.48 -0.18 -10.64
N MET A 68 -3.03 -0.85 -9.60
CA MET A 68 -1.76 -1.55 -9.60
C MET A 68 -1.70 -2.67 -8.57
N GLN A 69 -0.80 -3.61 -8.78
CA GLN A 69 -0.46 -4.63 -7.78
C GLN A 69 0.54 -4.05 -6.78
N SER A 70 0.22 -4.18 -5.50
CA SER A 70 1.12 -3.87 -4.38
C SER A 70 1.52 -5.15 -3.64
N PRO A 71 2.52 -5.10 -2.74
CA PRO A 71 2.83 -6.23 -1.86
C PRO A 71 1.65 -6.67 -0.97
N PHE A 72 0.64 -5.82 -0.77
CA PHE A 72 -0.59 -6.14 -0.02
C PHE A 72 -1.74 -6.60 -0.91
N GLY A 73 -1.52 -6.73 -2.21
CA GLY A 73 -2.53 -7.09 -3.21
C GLY A 73 -2.89 -5.92 -4.14
N PRO A 74 -3.97 -6.08 -4.91
CA PRO A 74 -4.41 -5.04 -5.85
C PRO A 74 -4.90 -3.80 -5.09
N ILE A 75 -4.54 -2.63 -5.59
CA ILE A 75 -4.94 -1.34 -5.06
C ILE A 75 -5.36 -0.40 -6.18
N LEU A 76 -6.21 0.56 -5.81
CA LEU A 76 -6.74 1.60 -6.69
C LEU A 76 -6.50 2.97 -6.04
N TRP A 77 -6.09 3.96 -6.81
CA TRP A 77 -6.17 5.38 -6.42
C TRP A 77 -7.54 5.92 -6.77
N ARG A 78 -8.36 6.20 -5.75
CA ARG A 78 -9.74 6.65 -5.94
C ARG A 78 -9.78 8.01 -6.68
N PRO A 79 -10.60 8.14 -7.74
CA PRO A 79 -10.67 9.42 -8.50
C PRO A 79 -11.16 10.59 -7.65
N ILE A 80 -12.03 10.34 -6.67
CA ILE A 80 -12.70 11.38 -5.89
C ILE A 80 -11.80 12.11 -4.90
N ASP A 81 -10.80 11.43 -4.35
CA ASP A 81 -9.95 11.98 -3.28
C ASP A 81 -8.46 11.64 -3.43
N HIS A 82 -8.11 10.91 -4.47
CA HIS A 82 -6.76 10.42 -4.78
C HIS A 82 -6.15 9.54 -3.66
N GLN A 83 -6.96 9.00 -2.77
CA GLN A 83 -6.50 8.06 -1.76
C GLN A 83 -6.36 6.66 -2.34
N SER A 84 -5.30 5.98 -1.92
CA SER A 84 -5.10 4.56 -2.24
C SER A 84 -6.04 3.70 -1.40
N THR A 85 -6.61 2.65 -2.01
CA THR A 85 -7.38 1.61 -1.30
C THR A 85 -6.49 0.60 -0.57
N MET A 86 -5.18 0.84 -0.47
CA MET A 86 -4.30 -0.03 0.30
C MET A 86 -4.73 -0.04 1.76
N GLY A 87 -5.06 -1.23 2.26
CA GLY A 87 -5.51 -1.42 3.63
C GLY A 87 -4.36 -1.56 4.63
N ALA A 88 -4.71 -2.02 5.81
CA ALA A 88 -3.77 -2.25 6.90
C ALA A 88 -3.99 -3.62 7.54
N TYR A 89 -2.93 -4.18 8.11
CA TYR A 89 -3.04 -5.37 8.96
C TYR A 89 -3.28 -4.94 10.40
N VAL A 90 -4.19 -5.64 11.06
CA VAL A 90 -4.53 -5.46 12.47
C VAL A 90 -4.31 -6.78 13.19
N GLY A 91 -3.57 -6.79 14.28
CA GLY A 91 -3.24 -8.00 15.01
C GLY A 91 -2.53 -7.73 16.34
N GLN A 92 -1.79 -8.69 16.82
CA GLN A 92 -1.03 -8.63 18.06
C GLN A 92 0.46 -8.72 17.77
N LEU A 93 1.26 -7.92 18.45
CA LEU A 93 2.72 -8.03 18.40
C LEU A 93 3.19 -9.23 19.20
N SER A 94 4.19 -9.93 18.69
CA SER A 94 4.89 -11.03 19.33
C SER A 94 6.36 -11.00 18.96
N LYS A 95 7.15 -11.88 19.58
CA LYS A 95 8.57 -12.04 19.29
C LYS A 95 8.85 -13.47 18.88
N LYS A 96 9.55 -13.67 17.77
CA LYS A 96 10.03 -14.97 17.29
C LYS A 96 11.46 -14.84 16.81
N ASP A 97 12.36 -15.70 17.30
CA ASP A 97 13.78 -15.73 16.92
C ASP A 97 14.47 -14.37 16.98
N GLY A 98 14.19 -13.61 18.05
CA GLY A 98 14.75 -12.27 18.25
C GLY A 98 14.10 -11.16 17.43
N LYS A 99 13.20 -11.47 16.50
CA LYS A 99 12.54 -10.52 15.60
C LYS A 99 11.10 -10.22 16.04
N GLY A 100 10.64 -8.99 15.83
CA GLY A 100 9.24 -8.63 15.98
C GLY A 100 8.40 -9.28 14.89
N VAL A 101 7.31 -9.94 15.28
CA VAL A 101 6.34 -10.56 14.38
C VAL A 101 4.94 -10.15 14.77
N MET A 102 3.99 -10.33 13.85
CA MET A 102 2.58 -10.11 14.10
C MET A 102 1.83 -11.43 14.06
N VAL A 103 1.01 -11.67 15.07
CA VAL A 103 0.18 -12.88 15.21
C VAL A 103 -1.29 -12.51 15.32
N ASN A 104 -2.18 -13.48 15.12
CA ASN A 104 -3.65 -13.29 15.18
C ASN A 104 -4.11 -12.07 14.35
N TRP A 105 -3.53 -11.91 13.19
CA TRP A 105 -3.75 -10.75 12.34
C TRP A 105 -4.85 -10.99 11.30
N ARG A 106 -5.44 -9.88 10.87
CA ARG A 106 -6.34 -9.82 9.71
C ARG A 106 -6.00 -8.60 8.84
N TYR A 107 -6.30 -8.67 7.57
CA TYR A 107 -6.22 -7.53 6.68
C TYR A 107 -7.53 -6.74 6.73
N ALA A 108 -7.44 -5.47 7.04
CA ALA A 108 -8.53 -4.52 6.90
C ALA A 108 -8.42 -3.87 5.52
N ASP A 109 -9.31 -4.26 4.62
CA ASP A 109 -9.35 -3.78 3.25
C ASP A 109 -9.66 -2.28 3.22
N GLY A 110 -8.76 -1.47 2.68
CA GLY A 110 -8.91 -0.02 2.63
C GLY A 110 -10.17 0.40 1.87
N ALA A 111 -10.53 -0.29 0.80
CA ALA A 111 -11.76 0.03 0.05
C ALA A 111 -13.04 -0.08 0.89
N LYS A 112 -13.02 -0.93 1.94
CA LYS A 112 -14.19 -1.16 2.82
C LYS A 112 -14.25 -0.23 4.02
N VAL A 113 -13.14 0.43 4.37
CA VAL A 113 -13.04 1.27 5.58
C VAL A 113 -12.85 2.75 5.27
N GLN A 114 -12.62 3.11 4.02
CA GLN A 114 -12.57 4.50 3.58
C GLN A 114 -13.97 5.13 3.60
N PRO A 115 -14.09 6.45 3.83
CA PRO A 115 -15.37 7.15 3.77
C PRO A 115 -16.09 6.95 2.43
N ALA A 116 -17.41 6.88 2.46
CA ALA A 116 -18.23 6.82 1.25
C ALA A 116 -18.06 8.08 0.41
N GLU A 117 -18.22 7.96 -0.91
CA GLU A 117 -18.11 9.12 -1.83
C GLU A 117 -19.03 10.27 -1.46
N GLN A 118 -20.25 9.97 -1.01
CA GLN A 118 -21.19 10.99 -0.57
C GLN A 118 -20.67 11.83 0.60
N GLU A 119 -19.94 11.23 1.53
CA GLU A 119 -19.35 11.94 2.65
C GLU A 119 -18.18 12.81 2.19
N ILE A 120 -17.35 12.29 1.28
CA ILE A 120 -16.23 13.05 0.72
C ILE A 120 -16.74 14.28 -0.04
N ARG A 121 -17.79 14.14 -0.86
CA ARG A 121 -18.40 15.26 -1.60
C ARG A 121 -18.98 16.34 -0.67
N LYS A 122 -19.43 15.99 0.53
CA LYS A 122 -19.87 16.99 1.53
C LYS A 122 -18.72 17.79 2.12
N LEU A 123 -17.54 17.16 2.25
CA LEU A 123 -16.35 17.76 2.84
C LEU A 123 -15.52 18.57 1.85
N ARG A 124 -15.52 18.16 0.58
CA ARG A 124 -14.86 18.88 -0.51
C ARG A 124 -15.88 19.79 -1.19
N LYS A 125 -15.85 21.04 -0.81
CA LYS A 125 -16.50 22.11 -1.59
C LYS A 125 -15.56 22.43 -2.74
N ASP A 126 -15.96 22.09 -3.94
CA ASP A 126 -15.30 22.53 -5.18
C ASP A 126 -15.35 24.05 -5.29
#